data_7b496561e34315e56784aea014530218
#
_entry.id   7b496561e34315e56784aea014530218
#
_cell.length_a   1.000
_cell.length_b   1.000
_cell.length_c   1.000
_cell.angle_alpha   90.00
_cell.angle_beta   90.00
_cell.angle_gamma   90.00
#
_symmetry.space_group_name_H-M   'P 1'
#
loop_
_entity.id
_entity.type
_entity.pdbx_description
1 polymer ?
#
loop_
_entity_poly.entity_id
_entity_poly.type
_entity_poly.pdbx_seq_one_letter_code
_entity_poly.pdbx_strand_id
1 'polypeptide(L)'
;VESENCMSDMEIKNVIRPACGDAEYVREVTEAKRALELWTMAPDFQEKFLAAPEETLAANGLHIDALSVKILCDTKTAIEYQQRPPGELPRVVRRYRGFLREKIAERNRMAQEYCVPSHPAFRAWRSRQQNRCWAEFGTRNSSLIHVPMTYELDLGCSVGCPFCGVMAGRLQKVSRYDEDAELWKGILAFARETVGDAAGEGTCYYATEPLDNPDYEKFTNDFFELFGHVPQLTSAASMRNPERTRKYLSDALKKERRVHRFSVLSLDILHKIFETFTMEELLCVELLPQFADAPHNKFAKAGRARENPTEHVEEEDGNTIACISGFIVNLAERSIRLITPCGSSAKHPTGEIIVAKESFADLEDFKRVLLGMIDRYMQQEFPKTHPLYLRPGISFTEAEEGITFSHSDKFRLKFRGADDLSPKLYHDVLEKLRAGGKTAYDVAEELMEEQDAFPANVFFILKKFEQAGLFLEPYELPSA
;
A
#
# COMPACT_ATOMS: atom_id res chain seq x y z
N VAL A 1 -2.10 -38.21 -4.97
CA VAL A 1 -1.41 -37.16 -4.22
C VAL A 1 -1.61 -35.81 -4.93
N GLU A 2 -1.77 -35.78 -6.29
CA GLU A 2 -2.03 -34.54 -7.04
C GLU A 2 -3.50 -34.09 -7.03
N SER A 3 -4.46 -34.98 -6.74
CA SER A 3 -5.89 -34.62 -6.76
C SER A 3 -6.38 -33.90 -5.50
N GLU A 4 -5.79 -34.16 -4.33
CA GLU A 4 -6.17 -33.48 -3.07
C GLU A 4 -5.64 -32.04 -2.98
N ASN A 5 -4.48 -31.74 -3.60
CA ASN A 5 -3.97 -30.37 -3.66
C ASN A 5 -4.76 -29.47 -4.61
N CYS A 6 -5.37 -30.01 -5.64
CA CYS A 6 -6.15 -29.23 -6.62
C CYS A 6 -7.51 -28.78 -6.05
N MET A 7 -8.14 -29.58 -5.16
CA MET A 7 -9.40 -29.18 -4.50
C MET A 7 -9.18 -28.12 -3.41
N SER A 8 -8.04 -28.18 -2.68
CA SER A 8 -7.73 -27.16 -1.67
C SER A 8 -7.46 -25.79 -2.27
N ASP A 9 -6.85 -25.72 -3.46
CA ASP A 9 -6.60 -24.46 -4.17
C ASP A 9 -7.88 -23.84 -4.76
N MET A 10 -8.87 -24.64 -5.13
CA MET A 10 -10.18 -24.13 -5.58
C MET A 10 -11.04 -23.57 -4.43
N GLU A 11 -10.99 -24.18 -3.23
CA GLU A 11 -11.67 -23.68 -2.04
C GLU A 11 -11.12 -22.31 -1.59
N ILE A 12 -9.81 -22.08 -1.73
CA ILE A 12 -9.14 -20.84 -1.35
C ILE A 12 -9.60 -19.64 -2.18
N LYS A 13 -9.90 -19.82 -3.46
CA LYS A 13 -10.28 -18.72 -4.38
C LYS A 13 -11.68 -18.13 -4.13
N ASN A 14 -12.49 -18.74 -3.28
CA ASN A 14 -13.91 -18.39 -3.13
C ASN A 14 -14.24 -17.64 -1.82
N VAL A 15 -13.33 -17.52 -0.86
CA VAL A 15 -13.63 -16.92 0.45
C VAL A 15 -13.71 -15.40 0.42
N ILE A 16 -12.89 -14.75 -0.39
CA ILE A 16 -12.95 -13.30 -0.60
C ILE A 16 -14.12 -12.93 -1.53
N ARG A 17 -14.67 -13.90 -2.26
CA ARG A 17 -15.83 -13.74 -3.15
C ARG A 17 -17.07 -14.41 -2.55
N PRO A 18 -18.26 -13.79 -2.63
CA PRO A 18 -19.47 -14.24 -1.91
C PRO A 18 -20.06 -15.59 -2.37
N ALA A 19 -19.46 -16.25 -3.34
CA ALA A 19 -19.92 -17.55 -3.86
C ALA A 19 -19.41 -18.76 -3.08
N CYS A 20 -18.79 -18.56 -1.91
CA CYS A 20 -18.33 -19.66 -1.09
C CYS A 20 -19.55 -20.40 -0.48
N GLY A 21 -19.83 -21.59 -0.97
CA GLY A 21 -20.93 -22.42 -0.51
C GLY A 21 -20.66 -23.26 0.75
N ASP A 22 -19.42 -23.23 1.30
CA ASP A 22 -19.03 -23.99 2.49
C ASP A 22 -19.22 -23.15 3.76
N ALA A 23 -20.39 -23.27 4.39
CA ALA A 23 -20.71 -22.58 5.64
C ALA A 23 -19.77 -22.95 6.80
N GLU A 24 -19.28 -24.21 6.83
CA GLU A 24 -18.32 -24.65 7.86
C GLU A 24 -16.96 -23.98 7.67
N TYR A 25 -16.51 -23.82 6.44
CA TYR A 25 -15.29 -23.09 6.14
C TYR A 25 -15.38 -21.62 6.58
N VAL A 26 -16.47 -20.93 6.22
CA VAL A 26 -16.71 -19.54 6.61
C VAL A 26 -16.71 -19.40 8.12
N ARG A 27 -17.41 -20.27 8.84
CA ARG A 27 -17.47 -20.26 10.31
C ARG A 27 -16.08 -20.42 10.92
N GLU A 28 -15.30 -21.43 10.51
CA GLU A 28 -13.96 -21.68 11.08
C GLU A 28 -12.99 -20.52 10.80
N VAL A 29 -13.04 -19.94 9.60
CA VAL A 29 -12.17 -18.81 9.26
C VAL A 29 -12.57 -17.54 10.02
N THR A 30 -13.85 -17.27 10.19
CA THR A 30 -14.34 -16.09 10.92
C THR A 30 -14.07 -16.19 12.42
N GLU A 31 -14.24 -17.39 13.01
CA GLU A 31 -13.90 -17.62 14.42
C GLU A 31 -12.39 -17.51 14.65
N ALA A 32 -11.54 -18.06 13.77
CA ALA A 32 -10.09 -17.91 13.84
C ALA A 32 -9.67 -16.45 13.73
N LYS A 33 -10.29 -15.70 12.81
CA LYS A 33 -10.09 -14.26 12.66
C LYS A 33 -10.47 -13.50 13.93
N ARG A 34 -11.64 -13.78 14.51
CA ARG A 34 -12.11 -13.17 15.75
C ARG A 34 -11.17 -13.46 16.93
N ALA A 35 -10.64 -14.69 17.05
CA ALA A 35 -9.66 -15.03 18.07
C ALA A 35 -8.37 -14.22 17.91
N LEU A 36 -7.87 -14.04 16.69
CA LEU A 36 -6.72 -13.18 16.43
C LEU A 36 -6.98 -11.70 16.72
N GLU A 37 -8.16 -11.21 16.40
CA GLU A 37 -8.56 -9.83 16.70
C GLU A 37 -8.60 -9.58 18.21
N LEU A 38 -9.17 -10.50 18.99
CA LEU A 38 -9.14 -10.44 20.46
C LEU A 38 -7.71 -10.51 20.98
N TRP A 39 -6.90 -11.43 20.48
CA TRP A 39 -5.49 -11.56 20.87
C TRP A 39 -4.69 -10.29 20.64
N THR A 40 -4.94 -9.60 19.53
CA THR A 40 -4.16 -8.40 19.16
C THR A 40 -4.68 -7.13 19.77
N MET A 41 -5.95 -7.06 20.19
CA MET A 41 -6.60 -5.83 20.62
C MET A 41 -7.13 -5.83 22.05
N ALA A 42 -7.47 -7.00 22.62
CA ALA A 42 -8.03 -7.09 23.98
C ALA A 42 -6.93 -7.48 24.98
N PRO A 43 -6.50 -6.58 25.89
CA PRO A 43 -5.35 -6.81 26.79
C PRO A 43 -5.48 -8.07 27.62
N ASP A 44 -6.66 -8.32 28.20
CA ASP A 44 -6.90 -9.47 29.13
C ASP A 44 -7.17 -10.79 28.37
N PHE A 45 -7.40 -10.77 27.08
CA PHE A 45 -7.71 -11.98 26.34
C PHE A 45 -6.54 -12.99 26.36
N GLN A 46 -5.32 -12.52 26.16
CA GLN A 46 -4.12 -13.36 26.18
C GLN A 46 -3.94 -14.02 27.54
N GLU A 47 -4.03 -13.25 28.63
CA GLU A 47 -3.86 -13.76 29.99
C GLU A 47 -4.94 -14.80 30.33
N LYS A 48 -6.21 -14.49 30.09
CA LYS A 48 -7.35 -15.39 30.30
C LYS A 48 -7.23 -16.65 29.48
N PHE A 49 -6.85 -16.52 28.21
CA PHE A 49 -6.68 -17.67 27.32
C PHE A 49 -5.54 -18.58 27.77
N LEU A 50 -4.41 -18.04 28.23
CA LEU A 50 -3.29 -18.86 28.73
C LEU A 50 -3.65 -19.57 30.03
N ALA A 51 -4.50 -19.00 30.89
CA ALA A 51 -4.94 -19.59 32.13
C ALA A 51 -6.04 -20.68 31.93
N ALA A 52 -7.06 -20.38 31.10
CA ALA A 52 -8.22 -21.23 30.87
C ALA A 52 -8.68 -21.14 29.40
N PRO A 53 -7.99 -21.85 28.47
CA PRO A 53 -8.21 -21.68 27.03
C PRO A 53 -9.66 -21.92 26.58
N GLU A 54 -10.22 -23.08 26.92
CA GLU A 54 -11.55 -23.49 26.47
C GLU A 54 -12.66 -22.60 27.02
N GLU A 55 -12.53 -22.21 28.31
CA GLU A 55 -13.47 -21.30 28.99
C GLU A 55 -13.43 -19.91 28.35
N THR A 56 -12.23 -19.43 28.03
CA THR A 56 -12.05 -18.13 27.38
C THR A 56 -12.65 -18.10 25.97
N LEU A 57 -12.45 -19.15 25.19
CA LEU A 57 -13.06 -19.28 23.86
C LEU A 57 -14.58 -19.31 23.96
N ALA A 58 -15.14 -20.14 24.82
CA ALA A 58 -16.58 -20.26 25.02
C ALA A 58 -17.21 -18.92 25.49
N ALA A 59 -16.54 -18.19 26.40
CA ALA A 59 -17.01 -16.90 26.87
C ALA A 59 -17.06 -15.82 25.75
N ASN A 60 -16.29 -16.01 24.67
CA ASN A 60 -16.26 -15.14 23.51
C ASN A 60 -17.07 -15.70 22.30
N GLY A 61 -17.86 -16.77 22.51
CA GLY A 61 -18.68 -17.40 21.48
C GLY A 61 -17.87 -18.08 20.37
N LEU A 62 -16.65 -18.55 20.68
CA LEU A 62 -15.74 -19.21 19.75
C LEU A 62 -15.78 -20.73 19.99
N HIS A 63 -15.97 -21.51 18.93
CA HIS A 63 -16.09 -22.97 18.98
C HIS A 63 -14.94 -23.70 18.30
N ILE A 64 -13.85 -22.97 18.01
CA ILE A 64 -12.58 -23.54 17.52
C ILE A 64 -11.74 -24.08 18.68
N ASP A 65 -10.88 -25.05 18.39
CA ASP A 65 -10.01 -25.65 19.40
C ASP A 65 -8.88 -24.71 19.84
N ALA A 66 -8.49 -24.82 21.13
CA ALA A 66 -7.46 -23.96 21.72
C ALA A 66 -6.08 -24.13 21.08
N LEU A 67 -5.75 -25.33 20.55
CA LEU A 67 -4.49 -25.56 19.87
C LEU A 67 -4.40 -24.75 18.59
N SER A 68 -5.49 -24.70 17.81
CA SER A 68 -5.57 -23.85 16.61
C SER A 68 -5.30 -22.38 16.92
N VAL A 69 -5.89 -21.84 17.99
CA VAL A 69 -5.65 -20.45 18.42
C VAL A 69 -4.20 -20.26 18.83
N LYS A 70 -3.61 -21.17 19.62
CA LYS A 70 -2.19 -21.10 20.00
C LYS A 70 -1.27 -21.07 18.78
N ILE A 71 -1.49 -21.94 17.79
CA ILE A 71 -0.68 -21.97 16.56
C ILE A 71 -0.81 -20.67 15.76
N LEU A 72 -1.97 -20.01 15.78
CA LEU A 72 -2.20 -18.78 15.04
C LEU A 72 -1.72 -17.52 15.75
N CYS A 73 -1.72 -17.51 17.09
CA CYS A 73 -1.54 -16.31 17.90
C CYS A 73 -0.23 -16.30 18.68
N ASP A 74 0.21 -17.44 19.24
CA ASP A 74 1.42 -17.52 20.05
C ASP A 74 2.65 -17.80 19.19
N THR A 75 3.61 -16.88 19.19
CA THR A 75 4.81 -16.95 18.38
C THR A 75 5.62 -18.23 18.63
N LYS A 76 5.73 -18.68 19.88
CA LYS A 76 6.50 -19.86 20.25
C LYS A 76 5.87 -21.11 19.63
N THR A 77 4.57 -21.29 19.81
CA THR A 77 3.81 -22.39 19.23
C THR A 77 3.80 -22.31 17.69
N ALA A 78 3.67 -21.11 17.12
CA ALA A 78 3.72 -20.90 15.68
C ALA A 78 5.04 -21.39 15.07
N ILE A 79 6.19 -21.08 15.69
CA ILE A 79 7.52 -21.54 15.25
C ILE A 79 7.64 -23.06 15.31
N GLU A 80 7.16 -23.70 16.39
CA GLU A 80 7.17 -25.16 16.53
C GLU A 80 6.40 -25.86 15.42
N TYR A 81 5.23 -25.30 15.05
CA TYR A 81 4.37 -25.88 14.00
C TYR A 81 4.72 -25.44 12.59
N GLN A 82 5.57 -24.43 12.41
CA GLN A 82 5.97 -23.93 11.10
C GLN A 82 6.72 -24.98 10.26
N GLN A 83 7.50 -25.85 10.91
CA GLN A 83 8.30 -26.87 10.25
C GLN A 83 7.53 -28.16 9.97
N ARG A 84 6.29 -28.29 10.45
CA ARG A 84 5.48 -29.49 10.24
C ARG A 84 4.88 -29.52 8.84
N PRO A 85 4.72 -30.69 8.25
CA PRO A 85 4.01 -30.86 6.99
C PRO A 85 2.59 -30.23 7.07
N PRO A 86 2.09 -29.59 6.02
CA PRO A 86 0.76 -28.98 6.02
C PRO A 86 -0.38 -29.91 6.47
N GLY A 87 -0.29 -31.22 6.16
CA GLY A 87 -1.27 -32.23 6.57
C GLY A 87 -1.36 -32.50 8.09
N GLU A 88 -0.33 -32.15 8.84
CA GLU A 88 -0.29 -32.30 10.31
C GLU A 88 -0.85 -31.10 11.05
N LEU A 89 -1.12 -30.00 10.34
CA LEU A 89 -1.73 -28.81 10.95
C LEU A 89 -3.23 -29.03 11.17
N PRO A 90 -3.82 -28.51 12.26
CA PRO A 90 -5.26 -28.50 12.45
C PRO A 90 -5.99 -27.88 11.24
N ARG A 91 -7.18 -28.39 10.94
CA ARG A 91 -7.99 -27.95 9.78
C ARG A 91 -8.25 -26.43 9.81
N VAL A 92 -8.60 -25.88 10.96
CA VAL A 92 -8.85 -24.43 11.16
C VAL A 92 -7.61 -23.61 10.79
N VAL A 93 -6.42 -24.05 11.23
CA VAL A 93 -5.15 -23.38 10.92
C VAL A 93 -4.86 -23.40 9.42
N ARG A 94 -5.08 -24.53 8.76
CA ARG A 94 -4.90 -24.64 7.30
C ARG A 94 -5.85 -23.72 6.54
N ARG A 95 -7.15 -23.71 6.90
CA ARG A 95 -8.18 -22.88 6.29
C ARG A 95 -7.88 -21.39 6.47
N TYR A 96 -7.53 -20.97 7.69
CA TYR A 96 -7.21 -19.58 7.96
C TYR A 96 -5.91 -19.11 7.25
N ARG A 97 -4.86 -19.96 7.23
CA ARG A 97 -3.64 -19.69 6.44
C ARG A 97 -3.93 -19.60 4.94
N GLY A 98 -4.83 -20.44 4.43
CA GLY A 98 -5.33 -20.36 3.06
C GLY A 98 -5.95 -18.98 2.76
N PHE A 99 -6.86 -18.53 3.61
CA PHE A 99 -7.49 -17.21 3.51
C PHE A 99 -6.47 -16.06 3.53
N LEU A 100 -5.46 -16.12 4.40
CA LEU A 100 -4.40 -15.12 4.42
C LEU A 100 -3.55 -15.12 3.15
N ARG A 101 -3.21 -16.32 2.61
CA ARG A 101 -2.46 -16.44 1.36
C ARG A 101 -3.23 -15.85 0.18
N GLU A 102 -4.53 -16.06 0.12
CA GLU A 102 -5.38 -15.47 -0.91
C GLU A 102 -5.37 -13.94 -0.85
N LYS A 103 -5.50 -13.36 0.35
CA LYS A 103 -5.38 -11.90 0.55
C LYS A 103 -4.01 -11.35 0.13
N ILE A 104 -2.93 -12.07 0.46
CA ILE A 104 -1.57 -11.68 0.08
C ILE A 104 -1.41 -11.77 -1.45
N ALA A 105 -1.90 -12.84 -2.07
CA ALA A 105 -1.85 -13.01 -3.52
C ALA A 105 -2.61 -11.89 -4.25
N GLU A 106 -3.81 -11.53 -3.76
CA GLU A 106 -4.59 -10.43 -4.32
C GLU A 106 -3.86 -9.08 -4.19
N ARG A 107 -3.31 -8.77 -3.01
CA ARG A 107 -2.49 -7.58 -2.82
C ARG A 107 -1.29 -7.54 -3.78
N ASN A 108 -0.62 -8.67 -3.98
CA ASN A 108 0.52 -8.74 -4.89
C ASN A 108 0.09 -8.52 -6.35
N ARG A 109 -1.06 -9.09 -6.78
CA ARG A 109 -1.63 -8.80 -8.10
C ARG A 109 -1.97 -7.32 -8.25
N MET A 110 -2.58 -6.70 -7.25
CA MET A 110 -2.83 -5.26 -7.26
C MET A 110 -1.54 -4.46 -7.52
N ALA A 111 -0.47 -4.75 -6.79
CA ALA A 111 0.77 -4.01 -6.91
C ALA A 111 1.48 -4.23 -8.26
N GLN A 112 1.44 -5.45 -8.81
CA GLN A 112 2.22 -5.88 -9.97
C GLN A 112 1.47 -5.77 -11.30
N GLU A 113 0.15 -5.92 -11.29
CA GLU A 113 -0.67 -6.02 -12.49
C GLU A 113 -1.70 -4.89 -12.57
N TYR A 114 -2.57 -4.76 -11.55
CA TYR A 114 -3.73 -3.86 -11.63
C TYR A 114 -3.35 -2.39 -11.47
N CYS A 115 -2.37 -2.08 -10.62
CA CYS A 115 -1.89 -0.71 -10.39
C CYS A 115 -0.86 -0.25 -11.42
N VAL A 116 -0.74 -0.89 -12.59
CA VAL A 116 0.22 -0.50 -13.64
C VAL A 116 -0.45 0.47 -14.61
N PRO A 117 -0.05 1.76 -14.63
CA PRO A 117 -0.63 2.74 -15.56
C PRO A 117 -0.44 2.35 -17.03
N SER A 118 -1.46 2.61 -17.86
CA SER A 118 -1.35 2.45 -19.32
C SER A 118 -0.45 3.53 -19.94
N HIS A 119 -0.41 4.74 -19.38
CA HIS A 119 0.41 5.85 -19.86
C HIS A 119 1.92 5.53 -19.70
N PRO A 120 2.72 5.53 -20.77
CA PRO A 120 4.11 5.05 -20.74
C PRO A 120 5.01 5.81 -19.77
N ALA A 121 4.94 7.15 -19.76
CA ALA A 121 5.75 7.99 -18.89
C ALA A 121 5.37 7.79 -17.41
N PHE A 122 4.07 7.71 -17.10
CA PHE A 122 3.61 7.42 -15.74
C PHE A 122 4.04 6.02 -15.27
N ARG A 123 3.95 5.02 -16.13
CA ARG A 123 4.40 3.65 -15.82
C ARG A 123 5.88 3.62 -15.49
N ALA A 124 6.72 4.26 -16.31
CA ALA A 124 8.17 4.32 -16.09
C ALA A 124 8.51 5.05 -14.79
N TRP A 125 7.91 6.21 -14.54
CA TRP A 125 8.09 6.98 -13.29
C TRP A 125 7.65 6.16 -12.07
N ARG A 126 6.44 5.56 -12.08
CA ARG A 126 5.95 4.73 -10.98
C ARG A 126 6.90 3.56 -10.69
N SER A 127 7.43 2.91 -11.72
CA SER A 127 8.40 1.81 -11.57
C SER A 127 9.69 2.30 -10.89
N ARG A 128 10.22 3.47 -11.28
CA ARG A 128 11.37 4.07 -10.60
C ARG A 128 11.08 4.39 -9.13
N GLN A 129 9.88 4.90 -8.82
CA GLN A 129 9.47 5.16 -7.42
C GLN A 129 9.36 3.88 -6.61
N GLN A 130 8.79 2.81 -7.16
CA GLN A 130 8.76 1.50 -6.50
C GLN A 130 10.18 0.98 -6.20
N ASN A 131 11.08 1.09 -7.16
CA ASN A 131 12.47 0.64 -7.01
C ASN A 131 13.24 1.51 -5.99
N ARG A 132 13.04 2.83 -6.01
CA ARG A 132 13.56 3.72 -4.98
C ARG A 132 13.10 3.32 -3.58
N CYS A 133 11.83 3.00 -3.41
CA CYS A 133 11.28 2.59 -2.12
C CYS A 133 11.89 1.28 -1.58
N TRP A 134 12.38 0.39 -2.42
CA TRP A 134 13.16 -0.77 -1.96
C TRP A 134 14.44 -0.34 -1.23
N ALA A 135 15.11 0.70 -1.69
CA ALA A 135 16.29 1.24 -1.03
C ALA A 135 15.97 1.85 0.35
N GLU A 136 14.81 2.50 0.50
CA GLU A 136 14.40 3.13 1.76
C GLU A 136 13.77 2.16 2.76
N PHE A 137 12.90 1.25 2.31
CA PHE A 137 12.06 0.41 3.16
C PHE A 137 12.48 -1.06 3.22
N GLY A 138 13.39 -1.49 2.35
CA GLY A 138 13.77 -2.89 2.24
C GLY A 138 12.56 -3.77 1.97
N THR A 139 12.45 -4.91 2.67
CA THR A 139 11.36 -5.88 2.50
C THR A 139 9.97 -5.31 2.82
N ARG A 140 9.87 -4.22 3.59
CA ARG A 140 8.59 -3.54 3.87
C ARG A 140 7.97 -2.93 2.61
N ASN A 141 8.77 -2.59 1.59
CA ASN A 141 8.25 -2.11 0.32
C ASN A 141 7.30 -3.12 -0.34
N SER A 142 7.43 -4.42 -0.07
CA SER A 142 6.49 -5.44 -0.56
C SER A 142 5.06 -5.25 -0.05
N SER A 143 4.85 -4.47 1.01
CA SER A 143 3.52 -4.13 1.53
C SER A 143 2.93 -2.87 0.93
N LEU A 144 3.72 -2.06 0.21
CA LEU A 144 3.28 -0.85 -0.48
C LEU A 144 2.74 -1.21 -1.87
N ILE A 145 1.51 -0.82 -2.17
CA ILE A 145 0.86 -1.13 -3.46
C ILE A 145 1.30 -0.16 -4.56
N HIS A 146 1.70 1.05 -4.19
CA HIS A 146 2.02 2.14 -5.14
C HIS A 146 0.86 2.43 -6.09
N VAL A 147 -0.30 2.70 -5.50
CA VAL A 147 -1.53 3.03 -6.23
C VAL A 147 -1.31 4.25 -7.11
N PRO A 148 -1.72 4.24 -8.40
CA PRO A 148 -1.48 5.37 -9.30
C PRO A 148 -2.45 6.52 -9.12
N MET A 149 -3.70 6.26 -8.68
CA MET A 149 -4.69 7.30 -8.43
C MET A 149 -5.51 6.99 -7.19
N THR A 150 -5.83 8.03 -6.44
CA THR A 150 -6.71 8.03 -5.28
C THR A 150 -7.56 9.29 -5.31
N TYR A 151 -8.75 9.23 -4.75
CA TYR A 151 -9.71 10.31 -4.78
C TYR A 151 -10.13 10.69 -3.37
N GLU A 152 -10.31 11.94 -3.10
CA GLU A 152 -10.88 12.46 -1.86
C GLU A 152 -12.17 13.23 -2.19
N LEU A 153 -13.27 12.85 -1.57
CA LEU A 153 -14.57 13.49 -1.77
C LEU A 153 -14.75 14.71 -0.86
N ASP A 154 -13.98 14.80 0.21
CA ASP A 154 -14.09 15.81 1.24
C ASP A 154 -12.75 16.51 1.47
N LEU A 155 -12.79 17.66 2.13
CA LEU A 155 -11.60 18.37 2.61
C LEU A 155 -11.53 18.26 4.15
N GLY A 156 -10.56 17.48 4.64
CA GLY A 156 -10.36 17.21 6.04
C GLY A 156 -11.20 16.04 6.58
N CYS A 157 -11.12 15.79 7.88
CA CYS A 157 -11.66 14.62 8.57
C CYS A 157 -12.29 15.03 9.90
N SER A 158 -13.49 14.51 10.22
CA SER A 158 -14.19 14.82 11.47
C SER A 158 -13.68 14.02 12.68
N VAL A 159 -12.91 12.93 12.45
CA VAL A 159 -12.49 12.02 13.53
C VAL A 159 -11.40 12.63 14.41
N GLY A 160 -10.39 13.29 13.82
CA GLY A 160 -9.37 14.00 14.56
C GLY A 160 -8.42 13.12 15.38
N CYS A 161 -8.11 11.90 14.89
CA CYS A 161 -7.24 10.94 15.59
C CYS A 161 -5.91 11.56 16.03
N PRO A 162 -5.48 11.40 17.32
CA PRO A 162 -4.22 11.96 17.79
C PRO A 162 -2.97 11.33 17.16
N PHE A 163 -3.12 10.14 16.58
CA PHE A 163 -2.06 9.38 15.89
C PHE A 163 -2.26 9.31 14.37
N CYS A 164 -2.98 10.27 13.78
CA CYS A 164 -3.22 10.28 12.33
C CYS A 164 -1.92 10.38 11.54
N GLY A 165 -1.55 9.34 10.83
CA GLY A 165 -0.32 9.27 10.06
C GLY A 165 -0.28 10.21 8.85
N VAL A 166 -1.44 10.60 8.29
CA VAL A 166 -1.56 11.57 7.19
C VAL A 166 -1.81 13.00 7.66
N MET A 167 -1.83 13.26 8.98
CA MET A 167 -2.07 14.59 9.57
C MET A 167 -3.33 15.29 9.04
N ALA A 168 -4.40 14.52 8.80
CA ALA A 168 -5.66 15.07 8.27
C ALA A 168 -6.12 16.29 9.08
N GLY A 169 -6.41 17.40 8.38
CA GLY A 169 -7.00 18.60 8.98
C GLY A 169 -8.43 18.33 9.47
N ARG A 170 -9.02 19.28 10.19
CA ARG A 170 -10.44 19.20 10.55
C ARG A 170 -11.30 19.26 9.28
N LEU A 171 -12.45 18.59 9.30
CA LEU A 171 -13.43 18.63 8.21
C LEU A 171 -13.86 20.08 7.94
N GLN A 172 -13.68 20.52 6.71
CA GLN A 172 -13.96 21.89 6.25
C GLN A 172 -15.04 21.92 5.18
N LYS A 173 -15.02 20.94 4.25
CA LYS A 173 -15.93 20.91 3.11
C LYS A 173 -16.24 19.47 2.72
N VAL A 174 -17.47 19.22 2.30
CA VAL A 174 -17.99 17.95 1.82
C VAL A 174 -18.51 18.15 0.41
N SER A 175 -18.09 17.34 -0.55
CA SER A 175 -18.68 17.33 -1.88
C SER A 175 -20.09 16.77 -1.85
N ARG A 176 -21.00 17.43 -2.56
CA ARG A 176 -22.40 17.01 -2.69
C ARG A 176 -22.63 16.39 -4.05
N TYR A 177 -23.29 15.23 -4.05
CA TYR A 177 -23.50 14.49 -5.29
C TYR A 177 -24.39 15.23 -6.29
N ASP A 178 -25.39 15.94 -5.82
CA ASP A 178 -26.27 16.78 -6.64
C ASP A 178 -25.54 17.97 -7.32
N GLU A 179 -24.44 18.42 -6.75
CA GLU A 179 -23.62 19.51 -7.30
C GLU A 179 -22.44 19.00 -8.15
N ASP A 180 -21.85 17.87 -7.76
CA ASP A 180 -20.54 17.43 -8.24
C ASP A 180 -20.58 16.18 -9.14
N ALA A 181 -21.76 15.53 -9.33
CA ALA A 181 -21.85 14.24 -10.02
C ALA A 181 -21.28 14.25 -11.44
N GLU A 182 -21.58 15.29 -12.23
CA GLU A 182 -21.10 15.36 -13.62
C GLU A 182 -19.58 15.57 -13.69
N LEU A 183 -19.05 16.43 -12.82
CA LEU A 183 -17.59 16.61 -12.72
C LEU A 183 -16.91 15.33 -12.24
N TRP A 184 -17.48 14.63 -11.23
CA TRP A 184 -16.97 13.38 -10.71
C TRP A 184 -16.87 12.29 -11.80
N LYS A 185 -17.96 12.07 -12.52
CA LYS A 185 -17.99 11.11 -13.64
C LYS A 185 -16.98 11.46 -14.72
N GLY A 186 -16.88 12.75 -15.05
CA GLY A 186 -15.90 13.25 -16.01
C GLY A 186 -14.45 13.02 -15.55
N ILE A 187 -14.14 13.27 -14.28
CA ILE A 187 -12.82 12.99 -13.67
C ILE A 187 -12.50 11.50 -13.78
N LEU A 188 -13.41 10.61 -13.37
CA LEU A 188 -13.20 9.17 -13.41
C LEU A 188 -12.99 8.68 -14.85
N ALA A 189 -13.84 9.12 -15.79
CA ALA A 189 -13.74 8.73 -17.19
C ALA A 189 -12.40 9.15 -17.81
N PHE A 190 -11.97 10.39 -17.59
CA PHE A 190 -10.70 10.89 -18.09
C PHE A 190 -9.49 10.25 -17.39
N ALA A 191 -9.59 9.98 -16.11
CA ALA A 191 -8.56 9.22 -15.39
C ALA A 191 -8.38 7.81 -15.97
N ARG A 192 -9.50 7.12 -16.30
CA ARG A 192 -9.46 5.82 -16.98
C ARG A 192 -8.88 5.91 -18.39
N GLU A 193 -9.24 6.93 -19.14
CA GLU A 193 -8.69 7.18 -20.48
C GLU A 193 -7.17 7.37 -20.44
N THR A 194 -6.68 8.15 -19.49
CA THR A 194 -5.27 8.52 -19.35
C THR A 194 -4.42 7.42 -18.71
N VAL A 195 -4.90 6.83 -17.61
CA VAL A 195 -4.13 5.92 -16.74
C VAL A 195 -4.51 4.45 -16.97
N GLY A 196 -5.61 4.21 -17.67
CA GLY A 196 -6.19 2.88 -17.84
C GLY A 196 -7.00 2.43 -16.64
N ASP A 197 -7.32 1.12 -16.57
CA ASP A 197 -8.07 0.54 -15.46
C ASP A 197 -7.36 0.71 -14.10
N ALA A 198 -6.04 0.94 -14.11
CA ALA A 198 -5.26 1.24 -12.93
C ALA A 198 -5.74 2.49 -12.16
N ALA A 199 -6.45 3.42 -12.82
CA ALA A 199 -7.11 4.55 -12.16
C ALA A 199 -8.19 4.12 -11.15
N GLY A 200 -8.77 2.94 -11.31
CA GLY A 200 -9.76 2.34 -10.42
C GLY A 200 -9.19 1.56 -9.24
N GLU A 201 -7.87 1.43 -9.11
CA GLU A 201 -7.27 0.61 -8.06
C GLU A 201 -7.09 1.35 -6.73
N GLY A 202 -7.33 2.65 -6.71
CA GLY A 202 -7.24 3.48 -5.51
C GLY A 202 -8.47 3.46 -4.62
N THR A 203 -8.47 4.39 -3.70
CA THR A 203 -9.54 4.58 -2.70
C THR A 203 -10.25 5.89 -2.95
N CYS A 204 -11.45 6.04 -2.38
CA CYS A 204 -12.17 7.32 -2.34
C CYS A 204 -11.98 8.02 -0.99
N TYR A 205 -10.78 7.94 -0.45
CA TYR A 205 -10.30 8.63 0.76
C TYR A 205 -8.77 8.63 0.79
N TYR A 206 -8.18 9.59 1.51
CA TYR A 206 -6.76 9.59 1.93
C TYR A 206 -6.62 10.32 3.26
N ALA A 207 -6.69 11.65 3.28
CA ALA A 207 -6.69 12.46 4.50
C ALA A 207 -8.14 12.84 4.92
N THR A 208 -9.08 11.92 4.74
CA THR A 208 -10.51 12.13 4.99
C THR A 208 -11.12 10.90 5.69
N GLU A 209 -12.29 11.08 6.29
CA GLU A 209 -13.15 9.99 6.76
C GLU A 209 -14.25 9.76 5.73
N PRO A 210 -14.28 8.62 5.02
CA PRO A 210 -15.24 8.39 3.94
C PRO A 210 -16.70 8.55 4.36
N LEU A 211 -17.05 8.11 5.57
CA LEU A 211 -18.42 8.16 6.07
C LEU A 211 -18.86 9.55 6.57
N ASP A 212 -17.96 10.54 6.57
CA ASP A 212 -18.32 11.94 6.74
C ASP A 212 -19.14 12.44 5.54
N ASN A 213 -18.89 11.91 4.33
CA ASN A 213 -19.65 12.26 3.14
C ASN A 213 -21.02 11.58 3.16
N PRO A 214 -22.14 12.33 3.16
CA PRO A 214 -23.49 11.75 3.20
C PRO A 214 -23.88 11.08 1.88
N ASP A 215 -23.20 11.39 0.79
CA ASP A 215 -23.45 10.87 -0.56
C ASP A 215 -22.38 9.86 -1.01
N TYR A 216 -21.54 9.36 -0.09
CA TYR A 216 -20.41 8.47 -0.39
C TYR A 216 -20.82 7.28 -1.27
N GLU A 217 -21.97 6.67 -0.98
CA GLU A 217 -22.48 5.51 -1.73
C GLU A 217 -22.84 5.86 -3.17
N LYS A 218 -23.31 7.09 -3.44
CA LYS A 218 -23.61 7.54 -4.80
C LYS A 218 -22.33 7.71 -5.62
N PHE A 219 -21.31 8.37 -5.06
CA PHE A 219 -20.00 8.53 -5.69
C PHE A 219 -19.32 7.18 -5.95
N THR A 220 -19.38 6.25 -5.00
CA THR A 220 -18.80 4.91 -5.17
C THR A 220 -19.61 4.00 -6.08
N ASN A 221 -20.90 4.29 -6.34
CA ASN A 221 -21.68 3.63 -7.37
C ASN A 221 -21.22 4.00 -8.78
N ASP A 222 -21.00 5.29 -9.06
CA ASP A 222 -20.41 5.73 -10.34
C ASP A 222 -19.03 5.10 -10.56
N PHE A 223 -18.25 5.00 -9.50
CA PHE A 223 -16.96 4.31 -9.54
C PHE A 223 -17.12 2.83 -9.93
N PHE A 224 -18.08 2.12 -9.30
CA PHE A 224 -18.38 0.75 -9.65
C PHE A 224 -18.88 0.59 -11.09
N GLU A 225 -19.75 1.46 -11.56
CA GLU A 225 -20.25 1.44 -12.95
C GLU A 225 -19.11 1.56 -13.97
N LEU A 226 -18.09 2.32 -13.65
CA LEU A 226 -16.95 2.50 -14.55
C LEU A 226 -15.89 1.39 -14.43
N PHE A 227 -15.51 1.00 -13.22
CA PHE A 227 -14.36 0.11 -12.96
C PHE A 227 -14.76 -1.34 -12.60
N GLY A 228 -16.06 -1.62 -12.44
CA GLY A 228 -16.57 -2.97 -12.14
C GLY A 228 -16.40 -3.42 -10.68
N HIS A 229 -15.88 -2.58 -9.79
CA HIS A 229 -15.76 -2.85 -8.37
C HIS A 229 -15.86 -1.54 -7.55
N VAL A 230 -16.27 -1.66 -6.28
CA VAL A 230 -16.24 -0.52 -5.37
C VAL A 230 -14.84 -0.29 -4.78
N PRO A 231 -14.45 0.96 -4.47
CA PRO A 231 -13.19 1.24 -3.81
C PRO A 231 -13.16 0.66 -2.40
N GLN A 232 -11.94 0.36 -1.90
CA GLN A 232 -11.77 -0.05 -0.50
C GLN A 232 -12.21 1.09 0.42
N LEU A 233 -13.03 0.74 1.44
CA LEU A 233 -13.38 1.62 2.54
C LEU A 233 -12.40 1.39 3.70
N THR A 234 -11.82 2.46 4.26
CA THR A 234 -11.23 2.46 5.61
C THR A 234 -11.89 3.54 6.43
N SER A 235 -12.55 3.17 7.52
CA SER A 235 -13.31 4.11 8.36
C SER A 235 -12.97 3.95 9.83
N ALA A 236 -12.82 5.09 10.50
CA ALA A 236 -12.78 5.19 11.96
C ALA A 236 -14.16 5.59 12.54
N ALA A 237 -15.14 5.87 11.67
CA ALA A 237 -16.49 6.30 12.02
C ALA A 237 -17.56 5.22 11.76
N SER A 238 -17.16 3.97 11.53
CA SER A 238 -18.05 2.84 11.20
C SER A 238 -19.18 2.65 12.21
N MET A 239 -18.98 3.00 13.47
CA MET A 239 -19.94 2.89 14.56
C MET A 239 -20.82 4.14 14.78
N ARG A 240 -20.65 5.23 14.01
CA ARG A 240 -21.53 6.41 14.09
C ARG A 240 -22.93 6.13 13.53
N ASN A 241 -22.99 5.35 12.46
CA ASN A 241 -24.23 4.84 11.86
C ASN A 241 -24.03 3.38 11.43
N PRO A 242 -24.18 2.42 12.35
CA PRO A 242 -23.92 1.01 12.07
C PRO A 242 -24.81 0.42 10.97
N GLU A 243 -26.07 0.87 10.86
CA GLU A 243 -27.01 0.42 9.82
C GLU A 243 -26.54 0.85 8.42
N ARG A 244 -26.12 2.10 8.27
CA ARG A 244 -25.51 2.59 7.03
C ARG A 244 -24.26 1.78 6.67
N THR A 245 -23.39 1.57 7.66
CA THR A 245 -22.15 0.80 7.48
C THR A 245 -22.47 -0.64 7.06
N ARG A 246 -23.42 -1.32 7.73
CA ARG A 246 -23.84 -2.68 7.37
C ARG A 246 -24.40 -2.73 5.95
N LYS A 247 -25.25 -1.78 5.61
CA LYS A 247 -25.80 -1.69 4.26
C LYS A 247 -24.71 -1.52 3.21
N TYR A 248 -23.75 -0.62 3.45
CA TYR A 248 -22.61 -0.42 2.56
C TYR A 248 -21.80 -1.72 2.36
N LEU A 249 -21.44 -2.41 3.45
CA LEU A 249 -20.72 -3.69 3.37
C LEU A 249 -21.50 -4.75 2.59
N SER A 250 -22.80 -4.90 2.85
CA SER A 250 -23.67 -5.83 2.14
C SER A 250 -23.75 -5.54 0.65
N ASP A 251 -23.88 -4.27 0.27
CA ASP A 251 -23.92 -3.85 -1.13
C ASP A 251 -22.56 -4.01 -1.82
N ALA A 252 -21.46 -3.72 -1.12
CA ALA A 252 -20.10 -3.94 -1.61
C ALA A 252 -19.81 -5.43 -1.87
N LEU A 253 -20.36 -6.35 -1.05
CA LEU A 253 -20.26 -7.79 -1.27
C LEU A 253 -20.86 -8.23 -2.61
N LYS A 254 -21.89 -7.56 -3.10
CA LYS A 254 -22.56 -7.85 -4.39
C LYS A 254 -21.81 -7.22 -5.57
N LYS A 255 -20.88 -6.29 -5.31
CA LYS A 255 -20.21 -5.45 -6.31
C LYS A 255 -18.73 -5.74 -6.39
N GLU A 256 -18.33 -7.01 -6.56
CA GLU A 256 -16.94 -7.43 -6.73
C GLU A 256 -16.00 -6.75 -5.70
N ARG A 257 -16.35 -6.85 -4.46
CA ARG A 257 -15.73 -6.10 -3.39
C ARG A 257 -14.27 -6.39 -3.14
N ARG A 258 -13.65 -5.42 -2.53
CA ARG A 258 -12.33 -5.53 -1.91
C ARG A 258 -12.44 -5.63 -0.39
N VAL A 259 -11.35 -6.03 0.26
CA VAL A 259 -11.27 -6.03 1.72
C VAL A 259 -11.43 -4.60 2.23
N HIS A 260 -12.37 -4.40 3.14
CA HIS A 260 -12.59 -3.14 3.84
C HIS A 260 -11.83 -3.10 5.16
N ARG A 261 -11.75 -1.93 5.80
CA ARG A 261 -11.03 -1.75 7.07
C ARG A 261 -11.80 -0.87 8.03
N PHE A 262 -11.77 -1.22 9.31
CA PHE A 262 -12.20 -0.33 10.39
C PHE A 262 -10.99 0.00 11.28
N SER A 263 -10.74 1.28 11.47
CA SER A 263 -9.78 1.76 12.47
C SER A 263 -10.44 1.72 13.83
N VAL A 264 -9.98 0.82 14.69
CA VAL A 264 -10.50 0.65 16.05
C VAL A 264 -9.75 1.59 16.98
N LEU A 265 -10.45 2.59 17.53
CA LEU A 265 -9.84 3.68 18.29
C LEU A 265 -9.85 3.46 19.81
N SER A 266 -10.55 2.44 20.29
CA SER A 266 -10.56 2.03 21.70
C SER A 266 -11.12 0.62 21.86
N LEU A 267 -10.91 0.03 23.04
CA LEU A 267 -11.49 -1.26 23.39
C LEU A 267 -13.04 -1.23 23.39
N ASP A 268 -13.62 -0.12 23.83
CA ASP A 268 -15.09 0.06 23.80
C ASP A 268 -15.63 0.04 22.37
N ILE A 269 -14.91 0.62 21.41
CA ILE A 269 -15.30 0.57 19.99
C ILE A 269 -15.16 -0.86 19.45
N LEU A 270 -14.13 -1.60 19.85
CA LEU A 270 -13.98 -3.02 19.49
C LEU A 270 -15.19 -3.84 19.96
N HIS A 271 -15.57 -3.71 21.23
CA HIS A 271 -16.72 -4.41 21.79
C HIS A 271 -18.01 -4.05 21.05
N LYS A 272 -18.26 -2.76 20.81
CA LYS A 272 -19.43 -2.32 20.00
C LYS A 272 -19.45 -2.90 18.61
N ILE A 273 -18.29 -3.00 17.93
CA ILE A 273 -18.19 -3.65 16.62
C ILE A 273 -18.59 -5.12 16.71
N PHE A 274 -18.12 -5.84 17.74
CA PHE A 274 -18.41 -7.25 17.94
C PHE A 274 -19.86 -7.52 18.34
N GLU A 275 -20.49 -6.62 19.10
CA GLU A 275 -21.90 -6.68 19.46
C GLU A 275 -22.82 -6.35 18.26
N THR A 276 -22.34 -5.51 17.35
CA THR A 276 -23.14 -4.98 16.25
C THR A 276 -23.07 -5.87 15.00
N PHE A 277 -21.87 -6.33 14.63
CA PHE A 277 -21.64 -7.09 13.40
C PHE A 277 -21.35 -8.55 13.71
N THR A 278 -21.94 -9.46 12.92
CA THR A 278 -21.61 -10.88 13.02
C THR A 278 -20.17 -11.15 12.56
N MET A 279 -19.63 -12.31 12.89
CA MET A 279 -18.29 -12.71 12.46
C MET A 279 -18.23 -12.83 10.92
N GLU A 280 -19.30 -13.28 10.28
CA GLU A 280 -19.42 -13.41 8.84
C GLU A 280 -19.47 -12.05 8.13
N GLU A 281 -20.21 -11.08 8.68
CA GLU A 281 -20.23 -9.70 8.18
C GLU A 281 -18.83 -9.06 8.21
N LEU A 282 -18.02 -9.45 9.19
CA LEU A 282 -16.65 -8.94 9.34
C LEU A 282 -15.57 -9.77 8.64
N LEU A 283 -15.91 -10.87 7.96
CA LEU A 283 -14.93 -11.75 7.30
C LEU A 283 -13.95 -10.96 6.40
N CYS A 284 -14.48 -10.05 5.60
CA CYS A 284 -13.69 -9.21 4.69
C CYS A 284 -13.42 -7.80 5.23
N VAL A 285 -13.60 -7.57 6.52
CA VAL A 285 -13.26 -6.31 7.20
C VAL A 285 -12.07 -6.53 8.10
N GLU A 286 -10.97 -5.85 7.81
CA GLU A 286 -9.78 -5.85 8.69
C GLU A 286 -9.99 -4.83 9.81
N LEU A 287 -9.88 -5.28 11.05
CA LEU A 287 -9.87 -4.39 12.21
C LEU A 287 -8.43 -3.95 12.48
N LEU A 288 -8.19 -2.64 12.43
CA LEU A 288 -6.86 -2.06 12.65
C LEU A 288 -6.79 -1.49 14.07
N PRO A 289 -5.98 -2.05 14.97
CA PRO A 289 -5.79 -1.50 16.31
C PRO A 289 -5.09 -0.14 16.25
N GLN A 290 -5.82 0.91 16.58
CA GLN A 290 -5.38 2.30 16.54
C GLN A 290 -5.61 2.95 17.91
N PHE A 291 -5.22 2.25 19.00
CA PHE A 291 -5.25 2.76 20.39
C PHE A 291 -4.09 2.21 21.19
N ALA A 292 -3.63 2.99 22.18
CA ALA A 292 -2.38 2.73 22.90
C ALA A 292 -2.41 1.42 23.71
N ASP A 293 -3.56 1.07 24.31
CA ASP A 293 -3.69 -0.10 25.17
C ASP A 293 -3.81 -1.43 24.39
N ALA A 294 -3.89 -1.38 23.07
CA ALA A 294 -3.90 -2.62 22.28
C ALA A 294 -2.54 -3.32 22.38
N PRO A 295 -2.49 -4.63 22.72
CA PRO A 295 -1.24 -5.39 22.82
C PRO A 295 -0.37 -5.31 21.55
N HIS A 296 -1.00 -5.21 20.40
CA HIS A 296 -0.33 -5.08 19.10
C HIS A 296 -0.91 -3.89 18.31
N ASN A 297 -0.70 -2.68 18.82
CA ASN A 297 -1.12 -1.48 18.10
C ASN A 297 -0.36 -1.34 16.76
N LYS A 298 -1.01 -0.71 15.77
CA LYS A 298 -0.45 -0.47 14.43
C LYS A 298 -0.34 1.01 14.13
N PHE A 299 0.28 1.77 15.02
CA PHE A 299 0.60 3.15 14.72
C PHE A 299 1.72 3.22 13.68
N ALA A 300 1.48 3.95 12.60
CA ALA A 300 2.57 4.34 11.72
C ALA A 300 3.41 5.42 12.42
N LYS A 301 4.73 5.31 12.39
CA LYS A 301 5.65 6.39 12.83
C LYS A 301 5.66 7.54 11.83
N ALA A 302 4.49 8.08 11.50
CA ALA A 302 4.29 9.17 10.56
C ALA A 302 3.21 10.11 11.08
N GLY A 303 3.20 11.34 10.61
CA GLY A 303 2.22 12.35 10.97
C GLY A 303 2.17 12.63 12.48
N ARG A 304 0.96 12.77 13.03
CA ARG A 304 0.75 13.04 14.47
C ARG A 304 1.25 11.92 15.39
N ALA A 305 1.24 10.67 14.92
CA ALA A 305 1.79 9.56 15.70
C ALA A 305 3.30 9.66 15.93
N ARG A 306 4.03 10.41 15.10
CA ARG A 306 5.44 10.70 15.28
C ARG A 306 5.69 11.74 16.37
N GLU A 307 4.77 12.68 16.53
CA GLU A 307 4.88 13.76 17.52
C GLU A 307 4.57 13.27 18.94
N ASN A 308 3.80 12.18 19.04
CA ASN A 308 3.40 11.55 20.30
C ASN A 308 3.83 10.07 20.31
N PRO A 309 5.13 9.77 20.44
CA PRO A 309 5.59 8.39 20.48
C PRO A 309 5.08 7.73 21.77
N THR A 310 4.30 6.67 21.63
CA THR A 310 3.99 5.77 22.75
C THR A 310 5.23 4.91 23.03
N GLU A 311 5.50 4.58 24.30
CA GLU A 311 6.73 3.90 24.78
C GLU A 311 7.06 2.55 24.13
N HIS A 312 6.14 1.99 23.33
CA HIS A 312 6.29 0.68 22.68
C HIS A 312 6.76 0.72 21.21
N VAL A 313 7.20 1.86 20.73
CA VAL A 313 7.63 1.98 19.34
C VAL A 313 9.15 1.87 19.30
N GLU A 314 9.68 0.67 18.98
CA GLU A 314 11.10 0.51 18.66
C GLU A 314 11.54 1.54 17.62
N GLU A 315 12.71 2.14 17.86
CA GLU A 315 13.34 3.13 16.97
C GLU A 315 13.73 2.49 15.63
N GLU A 316 12.75 2.23 14.76
CA GLU A 316 13.02 1.91 13.38
C GLU A 316 12.82 3.15 12.52
N ASP A 317 13.91 3.67 11.96
CA ASP A 317 13.90 4.77 11.01
C ASP A 317 12.97 4.51 9.81
N GLY A 318 12.22 5.56 9.44
CA GLY A 318 11.62 5.66 8.13
C GLY A 318 10.37 4.80 7.91
N ASN A 319 9.30 5.01 8.65
CA ASN A 319 8.00 4.41 8.32
C ASN A 319 7.16 5.34 7.43
N THR A 320 6.28 4.76 6.62
CA THR A 320 5.30 5.49 5.81
C THR A 320 3.94 4.82 5.91
N ILE A 321 2.87 5.59 5.79
CA ILE A 321 1.53 5.06 5.54
C ILE A 321 1.08 5.35 4.11
N ALA A 322 1.85 6.13 3.35
CA ALA A 322 1.54 6.41 1.96
C ALA A 322 1.75 5.14 1.11
N CYS A 323 0.70 4.71 0.44
CA CYS A 323 0.73 3.58 -0.51
C CYS A 323 0.53 4.06 -1.95
N ILE A 324 0.75 5.34 -2.23
CA ILE A 324 0.45 6.00 -3.50
C ILE A 324 1.76 6.43 -4.14
N SER A 325 2.00 6.02 -5.39
CA SER A 325 2.96 6.64 -6.30
C SER A 325 2.17 7.13 -7.51
N GLY A 326 1.67 8.36 -7.40
CA GLY A 326 0.75 8.91 -8.37
C GLY A 326 -0.08 10.07 -7.81
N PHE A 327 -1.30 10.19 -8.27
CA PHE A 327 -2.15 11.34 -8.03
C PHE A 327 -3.17 11.12 -6.91
N ILE A 328 -3.37 12.13 -6.10
CA ILE A 328 -4.53 12.29 -5.22
C ILE A 328 -5.36 13.45 -5.78
N VAL A 329 -6.58 13.13 -6.20
CA VAL A 329 -7.55 14.12 -6.69
C VAL A 329 -8.53 14.45 -5.58
N ASN A 330 -8.55 15.69 -5.10
CA ASN A 330 -9.52 16.14 -4.10
C ASN A 330 -10.66 16.88 -4.79
N LEU A 331 -11.86 16.26 -4.76
CA LEU A 331 -13.06 16.81 -5.40
C LEU A 331 -13.58 18.08 -4.69
N ALA A 332 -13.55 18.09 -3.36
CA ALA A 332 -14.04 19.23 -2.59
C ALA A 332 -13.12 20.46 -2.70
N GLU A 333 -11.80 20.25 -2.72
CA GLU A 333 -10.79 21.30 -2.85
C GLU A 333 -10.57 21.72 -4.31
N ARG A 334 -10.95 20.89 -5.28
CA ARG A 334 -10.61 21.06 -6.71
C ARG A 334 -9.09 21.08 -6.90
N SER A 335 -8.41 20.07 -6.38
CA SER A 335 -6.95 20.01 -6.47
C SER A 335 -6.45 18.62 -6.86
N ILE A 336 -5.26 18.57 -7.44
CA ILE A 336 -4.50 17.36 -7.75
C ILE A 336 -3.16 17.48 -7.04
N ARG A 337 -2.78 16.42 -6.31
CA ARG A 337 -1.44 16.27 -5.73
C ARG A 337 -0.75 15.07 -6.37
N LEU A 338 0.49 15.26 -6.81
CA LEU A 338 1.38 14.15 -7.20
C LEU A 338 2.26 13.80 -6.00
N ILE A 339 2.20 12.56 -5.55
CA ILE A 339 2.96 12.10 -4.39
C ILE A 339 3.67 10.77 -4.64
N THR A 340 4.66 10.48 -3.80
CA THR A 340 5.30 9.16 -3.72
C THR A 340 5.72 8.87 -2.28
N PRO A 341 5.72 7.60 -1.80
CA PRO A 341 6.12 7.26 -0.44
C PRO A 341 7.59 7.61 -0.17
N CYS A 342 7.90 8.02 1.04
CA CYS A 342 9.27 8.09 1.56
C CYS A 342 9.28 7.81 3.07
N GLY A 343 10.44 7.64 3.65
CA GLY A 343 10.58 7.56 5.11
C GLY A 343 10.13 8.86 5.78
N SER A 344 9.33 8.73 6.84
CA SER A 344 8.89 9.89 7.63
C SER A 344 10.10 10.59 8.27
N SER A 345 10.15 11.91 8.16
CA SER A 345 11.24 12.75 8.63
C SER A 345 10.71 14.12 9.05
N ALA A 346 11.57 14.99 9.56
CA ALA A 346 11.18 16.39 9.82
C ALA A 346 10.77 17.10 8.51
N LYS A 347 11.38 16.75 7.38
CA LYS A 347 11.06 17.30 6.05
C LYS A 347 9.77 16.68 5.47
N HIS A 348 9.53 15.42 5.75
CA HIS A 348 8.40 14.65 5.22
C HIS A 348 7.65 13.97 6.37
N PRO A 349 6.93 14.72 7.22
CA PRO A 349 6.35 14.21 8.46
C PRO A 349 5.32 13.08 8.24
N THR A 350 4.62 13.09 7.13
CA THR A 350 3.63 12.07 6.74
C THR A 350 4.22 10.84 6.04
N GLY A 351 5.55 10.85 5.75
CA GLY A 351 6.18 9.78 5.01
C GLY A 351 5.83 9.79 3.52
N GLU A 352 5.63 10.98 2.96
CA GLU A 352 5.40 11.18 1.54
C GLU A 352 6.19 12.38 1.00
N ILE A 353 6.66 12.26 -0.23
CA ILE A 353 7.16 13.39 -1.02
C ILE A 353 5.98 13.93 -1.80
N ILE A 354 5.63 15.19 -1.59
CA ILE A 354 4.69 15.93 -2.45
C ILE A 354 5.52 16.52 -3.58
N VAL A 355 5.43 15.92 -4.76
CA VAL A 355 6.16 16.36 -5.96
C VAL A 355 5.57 17.67 -6.49
N ALA A 356 4.23 17.73 -6.54
CA ALA A 356 3.50 18.91 -6.97
C ALA A 356 2.07 18.93 -6.43
N LYS A 357 1.50 20.13 -6.33
CA LYS A 357 0.07 20.34 -6.07
C LYS A 357 -0.43 21.45 -7.00
N GLU A 358 -1.49 21.17 -7.75
CA GLU A 358 -2.15 22.12 -8.65
C GLU A 358 -3.66 22.11 -8.42
N SER A 359 -4.34 23.21 -8.74
CA SER A 359 -5.80 23.33 -8.65
C SER A 359 -6.42 23.29 -10.04
N PHE A 360 -7.70 22.92 -10.12
CA PHE A 360 -8.49 22.96 -11.34
C PHE A 360 -9.87 23.60 -11.07
N ALA A 361 -10.42 24.27 -12.06
CA ALA A 361 -11.72 24.93 -11.94
C ALA A 361 -12.88 24.01 -12.34
N ASP A 362 -12.72 23.29 -13.44
CA ASP A 362 -13.72 22.43 -14.07
C ASP A 362 -13.07 21.19 -14.70
N LEU A 363 -13.84 20.41 -15.45
CA LEU A 363 -13.36 19.17 -16.07
C LEU A 363 -12.28 19.43 -17.13
N GLU A 364 -12.41 20.46 -17.96
CA GLU A 364 -11.43 20.73 -19.01
C GLU A 364 -10.10 21.22 -18.39
N ASP A 365 -10.20 22.00 -17.34
CA ASP A 365 -9.02 22.41 -16.58
C ASP A 365 -8.36 21.22 -15.84
N PHE A 366 -9.17 20.31 -15.27
CA PHE A 366 -8.67 19.05 -14.70
C PHE A 366 -7.85 18.24 -15.70
N LYS A 367 -8.38 18.06 -16.92
CA LYS A 367 -7.68 17.35 -18.00
C LYS A 367 -6.34 17.98 -18.33
N ARG A 368 -6.34 19.29 -18.51
CA ARG A 368 -5.13 20.08 -18.80
C ARG A 368 -4.09 19.96 -17.69
N VAL A 369 -4.52 20.07 -16.44
CA VAL A 369 -3.64 19.99 -15.26
C VAL A 369 -3.05 18.59 -15.14
N LEU A 370 -3.87 17.53 -15.23
CA LEU A 370 -3.40 16.15 -15.10
C LEU A 370 -2.35 15.81 -16.15
N LEU A 371 -2.62 16.10 -17.44
CA LEU A 371 -1.66 15.87 -18.52
C LEU A 371 -0.40 16.71 -18.36
N GLY A 372 -0.53 17.98 -18.00
CA GLY A 372 0.59 18.88 -17.75
C GLY A 372 1.49 18.41 -16.60
N MET A 373 0.91 17.83 -15.54
CA MET A 373 1.69 17.24 -14.44
C MET A 373 2.43 15.97 -14.88
N ILE A 374 1.78 15.11 -15.69
CA ILE A 374 2.44 13.92 -16.26
C ILE A 374 3.63 14.34 -17.12
N ASP A 375 3.44 15.26 -18.06
CA ASP A 375 4.49 15.72 -18.96
C ASP A 375 5.67 16.37 -18.23
N ARG A 376 5.38 17.11 -17.15
CA ARG A 376 6.42 17.86 -16.41
C ARG A 376 7.20 16.97 -15.44
N TYR A 377 6.55 16.03 -14.77
CA TYR A 377 7.15 15.29 -13.66
C TYR A 377 7.38 13.81 -13.91
N MET A 378 6.80 13.23 -14.97
CA MET A 378 6.86 11.79 -15.24
C MET A 378 7.53 11.51 -16.59
N GLN A 379 8.83 11.64 -16.66
CA GLN A 379 9.56 11.30 -17.88
C GLN A 379 9.64 9.79 -18.07
N GLN A 380 9.47 9.33 -19.31
CA GLN A 380 9.63 7.91 -19.65
C GLN A 380 11.11 7.48 -19.51
N GLU A 381 12.01 8.31 -19.99
CA GLU A 381 13.47 8.18 -19.84
C GLU A 381 14.04 9.57 -19.61
N PHE A 382 15.12 9.69 -18.83
CA PHE A 382 15.81 10.97 -18.69
C PHE A 382 16.45 11.34 -20.02
N PRO A 383 16.37 12.62 -20.44
CA PRO A 383 17.13 13.09 -21.58
C PRO A 383 18.62 12.86 -21.35
N LYS A 384 19.33 12.40 -22.39
CA LYS A 384 20.79 12.15 -22.30
C LYS A 384 21.61 13.40 -21.97
N THR A 385 21.01 14.58 -22.10
CA THR A 385 21.56 15.89 -21.73
C THR A 385 21.22 16.29 -20.29
N HIS A 386 20.43 15.47 -19.57
CA HIS A 386 20.08 15.75 -18.17
C HIS A 386 21.24 15.41 -17.25
N PRO A 387 21.60 16.29 -16.29
CA PRO A 387 22.63 16.00 -15.31
C PRO A 387 22.18 14.90 -14.36
N LEU A 388 22.98 13.85 -14.22
CA LEU A 388 22.69 12.68 -13.41
C LEU A 388 23.32 12.81 -12.03
N TYR A 389 22.54 12.47 -11.00
CA TYR A 389 22.99 12.43 -9.61
C TYR A 389 22.54 11.13 -8.97
N LEU A 390 23.46 10.36 -8.41
CA LEU A 390 23.12 9.19 -7.61
C LEU A 390 22.42 9.62 -6.32
N ARG A 391 21.46 8.81 -5.87
CA ARG A 391 20.78 9.06 -4.60
C ARG A 391 21.77 9.02 -3.44
N PRO A 392 21.64 9.91 -2.44
CA PRO A 392 22.47 9.88 -1.24
C PRO A 392 22.35 8.54 -0.51
N GLY A 393 23.44 8.08 0.09
CA GLY A 393 23.46 6.85 0.87
C GLY A 393 23.62 5.56 0.06
N ILE A 394 23.67 5.64 -1.27
CA ILE A 394 24.01 4.49 -2.11
C ILE A 394 25.52 4.25 -2.04
N SER A 395 25.91 3.04 -1.65
CA SER A 395 27.25 2.50 -1.79
C SER A 395 27.24 1.33 -2.77
N PHE A 396 28.39 1.01 -3.34
CA PHE A 396 28.50 -0.14 -4.22
C PHE A 396 29.82 -0.87 -4.00
N THR A 397 29.78 -2.18 -4.19
CA THR A 397 30.94 -3.06 -4.11
C THR A 397 31.04 -3.89 -5.39
N GLU A 398 32.25 -3.98 -5.91
CA GLU A 398 32.56 -4.85 -7.03
C GLU A 398 32.76 -6.29 -6.54
N ALA A 399 32.29 -7.26 -7.32
CA ALA A 399 32.50 -8.68 -7.13
C ALA A 399 32.76 -9.35 -8.48
N GLU A 400 33.37 -10.54 -8.51
CA GLU A 400 33.64 -11.27 -9.76
C GLU A 400 32.41 -11.46 -10.65
N GLU A 401 31.21 -11.49 -10.06
CA GLU A 401 29.96 -11.73 -10.77
C GLU A 401 29.14 -10.45 -11.08
N GLY A 402 29.69 -9.25 -10.82
CA GLY A 402 28.99 -8.00 -11.06
C GLY A 402 29.10 -6.99 -9.91
N ILE A 403 28.25 -5.97 -9.94
CA ILE A 403 28.22 -4.90 -8.93
C ILE A 403 27.03 -5.08 -8.00
N THR A 404 27.29 -4.94 -6.71
CA THR A 404 26.27 -4.90 -5.69
C THR A 404 26.10 -3.48 -5.18
N PHE A 405 24.91 -2.92 -5.35
CA PHE A 405 24.49 -1.67 -4.72
C PHE A 405 23.89 -1.96 -3.36
N SER A 406 24.27 -1.17 -2.38
CA SER A 406 23.71 -1.22 -1.04
C SER A 406 23.22 0.16 -0.65
N HIS A 407 22.03 0.22 -0.07
CA HIS A 407 21.52 1.41 0.60
C HIS A 407 21.15 1.00 2.02
N SER A 408 21.94 1.44 2.99
CA SER A 408 21.88 0.93 4.37
C SER A 408 22.04 -0.59 4.46
N ASP A 409 21.80 -1.18 5.62
CA ASP A 409 21.81 -2.64 5.81
C ASP A 409 20.55 -3.35 5.25
N LYS A 410 19.57 -2.57 4.79
CA LYS A 410 18.22 -3.04 4.45
C LYS A 410 18.05 -3.48 3.00
N PHE A 411 18.90 -2.98 2.08
CA PHE A 411 18.71 -3.24 0.66
C PHE A 411 20.03 -3.49 -0.06
N ARG A 412 20.02 -4.56 -0.87
CA ARG A 412 21.13 -4.88 -1.79
C ARG A 412 20.56 -5.23 -3.15
N LEU A 413 21.01 -4.54 -4.18
CA LEU A 413 20.68 -4.80 -5.56
C LEU A 413 21.93 -5.27 -6.29
N LYS A 414 21.91 -6.48 -6.85
CA LYS A 414 23.03 -7.05 -7.59
C LYS A 414 22.75 -6.96 -9.08
N PHE A 415 23.59 -6.23 -9.79
CA PHE A 415 23.67 -6.28 -11.25
C PHE A 415 24.65 -7.38 -11.64
N ARG A 416 24.14 -8.47 -12.18
CA ARG A 416 24.96 -9.54 -12.75
C ARG A 416 25.23 -9.20 -14.20
N GLY A 417 26.44 -9.49 -14.69
CA GLY A 417 26.83 -9.30 -16.08
C GLY A 417 26.13 -10.26 -17.05
N ALA A 418 24.79 -10.30 -16.99
CA ALA A 418 23.98 -11.22 -17.80
C ALA A 418 23.88 -10.85 -19.29
N ASP A 419 24.43 -9.67 -19.66
CA ASP A 419 24.25 -9.11 -21.02
C ASP A 419 25.59 -8.92 -21.75
N ASP A 420 26.56 -9.82 -21.53
CA ASP A 420 27.90 -9.79 -22.13
C ASP A 420 28.75 -8.54 -21.83
N LEU A 421 28.26 -7.63 -20.96
CA LEU A 421 29.00 -6.46 -20.50
C LEU A 421 29.85 -6.79 -19.29
N SER A 422 31.10 -6.34 -19.31
CA SER A 422 32.03 -6.59 -18.21
C SER A 422 31.57 -5.87 -16.92
N PRO A 423 31.70 -6.50 -15.75
CA PRO A 423 31.47 -5.83 -14.45
C PRO A 423 32.28 -4.55 -14.30
N LYS A 424 33.49 -4.52 -14.88
CA LYS A 424 34.33 -3.34 -14.86
C LYS A 424 33.69 -2.12 -15.50
N LEU A 425 32.98 -2.27 -16.63
CA LEU A 425 32.33 -1.15 -17.30
C LEU A 425 31.19 -0.56 -16.41
N TYR A 426 30.45 -1.40 -15.68
CA TYR A 426 29.47 -0.92 -14.70
C TYR A 426 30.13 -0.09 -13.59
N HIS A 427 31.29 -0.55 -13.09
CA HIS A 427 32.05 0.17 -12.08
C HIS A 427 32.52 1.51 -12.60
N ASP A 428 33.11 1.54 -13.80
CA ASP A 428 33.66 2.75 -14.41
C ASP A 428 32.56 3.80 -14.65
N VAL A 429 31.38 3.39 -15.13
CA VAL A 429 30.21 4.28 -15.25
C VAL A 429 29.84 4.89 -13.88
N LEU A 430 29.86 4.10 -12.81
CA LEU A 430 29.53 4.59 -11.46
C LEU A 430 30.56 5.58 -10.93
N GLU A 431 31.87 5.30 -11.13
CA GLU A 431 32.92 6.21 -10.72
C GLU A 431 32.79 7.58 -11.42
N LYS A 432 32.39 7.59 -12.70
CA LYS A 432 32.11 8.83 -13.42
C LYS A 432 30.93 9.62 -12.84
N LEU A 433 29.96 8.92 -12.25
CA LEU A 433 28.76 9.53 -11.64
C LEU A 433 28.94 9.92 -10.16
N ARG A 434 30.05 9.52 -9.52
CA ARG A 434 30.26 9.72 -8.08
C ARG A 434 30.19 11.19 -7.65
N ALA A 435 30.70 12.08 -8.45
CA ALA A 435 30.67 13.53 -8.18
C ALA A 435 29.31 14.17 -8.50
N GLY A 436 28.48 13.48 -9.30
CA GLY A 436 27.21 14.03 -9.82
C GLY A 436 27.39 15.11 -10.90
N GLY A 437 26.29 15.48 -11.52
CA GLY A 437 26.23 16.60 -12.46
C GLY A 437 26.65 16.31 -13.89
N LYS A 438 27.19 15.11 -14.18
CA LYS A 438 27.50 14.68 -15.55
C LYS A 438 26.23 14.23 -16.26
N THR A 439 26.17 14.53 -17.56
CA THR A 439 25.12 14.00 -18.44
C THR A 439 25.49 12.60 -18.92
N ALA A 440 24.52 11.87 -19.50
CA ALA A 440 24.82 10.57 -20.11
C ALA A 440 25.82 10.68 -21.28
N TYR A 441 25.82 11.80 -22.00
CA TYR A 441 26.79 12.06 -23.06
C TYR A 441 28.19 12.26 -22.49
N ASP A 442 28.34 13.06 -21.41
CA ASP A 442 29.67 13.29 -20.81
C ASP A 442 30.30 11.98 -20.32
N VAL A 443 29.49 11.12 -19.66
CA VAL A 443 29.95 9.80 -19.19
C VAL A 443 30.37 8.91 -20.37
N ALA A 444 29.60 8.91 -21.46
CA ALA A 444 29.89 8.09 -22.63
C ALA A 444 31.14 8.58 -23.35
N GLU A 445 31.32 9.90 -23.50
CA GLU A 445 32.49 10.51 -24.17
C GLU A 445 33.76 10.21 -23.36
N GLU A 446 33.79 10.46 -22.07
CA GLU A 446 34.96 10.17 -21.21
C GLU A 446 35.37 8.70 -21.26
N LEU A 447 34.39 7.75 -21.17
CA LEU A 447 34.70 6.32 -21.18
C LEU A 447 35.12 5.82 -22.58
N MET A 448 34.66 6.47 -23.63
CA MET A 448 35.12 6.21 -24.99
C MET A 448 36.59 6.65 -25.16
N GLU A 449 36.95 7.84 -24.67
CA GLU A 449 38.29 8.36 -24.76
C GLU A 449 39.31 7.59 -23.89
N GLU A 450 38.90 7.17 -22.66
CA GLU A 450 39.81 6.55 -21.70
C GLU A 450 40.05 5.05 -21.96
N GLN A 451 39.07 4.34 -22.51
CA GLN A 451 39.12 2.87 -22.61
C GLN A 451 38.38 2.26 -23.84
N ASP A 452 38.14 3.05 -24.86
CA ASP A 452 37.42 2.63 -26.09
C ASP A 452 36.04 2.02 -25.81
N ALA A 453 35.32 2.46 -24.74
CA ALA A 453 34.01 1.96 -24.43
C ALA A 453 32.98 2.39 -25.49
N PHE A 454 32.17 1.45 -25.95
CA PHE A 454 31.08 1.79 -26.87
C PHE A 454 29.99 2.62 -26.18
N PRO A 455 29.64 3.83 -26.69
CA PRO A 455 28.61 4.68 -26.09
C PRO A 455 27.27 3.97 -25.88
N ALA A 456 26.91 3.06 -26.77
CA ALA A 456 25.67 2.26 -26.64
C ALA A 456 25.65 1.42 -25.36
N ASN A 457 26.79 0.85 -24.95
CA ASN A 457 26.91 0.06 -23.74
C ASN A 457 26.81 0.95 -22.48
N VAL A 458 27.41 2.13 -22.53
CA VAL A 458 27.30 3.12 -21.45
C VAL A 458 25.86 3.57 -21.26
N PHE A 459 25.16 3.95 -22.34
CA PHE A 459 23.74 4.31 -22.30
C PHE A 459 22.85 3.18 -21.79
N PHE A 460 23.15 1.94 -22.14
CA PHE A 460 22.44 0.77 -21.65
C PHE A 460 22.58 0.62 -20.13
N ILE A 461 23.79 0.78 -19.60
CA ILE A 461 24.05 0.72 -18.16
C ILE A 461 23.32 1.86 -17.42
N LEU A 462 23.45 3.09 -17.92
CA LEU A 462 22.77 4.25 -17.35
C LEU A 462 21.25 4.08 -17.31
N LYS A 463 20.66 3.54 -18.36
CA LYS A 463 19.24 3.21 -18.43
C LYS A 463 18.84 2.17 -17.37
N LYS A 464 19.65 1.14 -17.14
CA LYS A 464 19.40 0.18 -16.07
C LYS A 464 19.43 0.83 -14.68
N PHE A 465 20.36 1.75 -14.43
CA PHE A 465 20.45 2.48 -13.18
C PHE A 465 19.24 3.41 -12.98
N GLU A 466 18.82 4.09 -14.04
CA GLU A 466 17.61 4.90 -14.03
C GLU A 466 16.37 4.05 -13.69
N GLN A 467 16.16 2.94 -14.40
CA GLN A 467 15.05 2.03 -14.16
C GLN A 467 15.06 1.44 -12.73
N ALA A 468 16.24 1.21 -12.17
CA ALA A 468 16.41 0.77 -10.79
C ALA A 468 16.13 1.86 -9.75
N GLY A 469 15.87 3.11 -10.17
CA GLY A 469 15.58 4.24 -9.27
C GLY A 469 16.82 4.74 -8.53
N LEU A 470 18.01 4.54 -9.07
CA LEU A 470 19.28 4.95 -8.42
C LEU A 470 19.57 6.44 -8.58
N PHE A 471 18.95 7.11 -9.54
CA PHE A 471 19.11 8.55 -9.74
C PHE A 471 18.08 9.38 -9.02
N LEU A 472 18.44 10.62 -8.68
CA LEU A 472 17.48 11.65 -8.31
C LEU A 472 16.60 11.98 -9.51
N GLU A 473 15.29 12.15 -9.26
CA GLU A 473 14.38 12.67 -10.27
C GLU A 473 14.65 14.18 -10.50
N PRO A 474 14.35 14.73 -11.67
CA PRO A 474 14.61 16.14 -11.97
C PRO A 474 14.07 17.13 -10.96
N TYR A 475 12.91 16.84 -10.39
CA TYR A 475 12.26 17.70 -9.37
C TYR A 475 12.90 17.57 -7.96
N GLU A 476 13.78 16.61 -7.74
CA GLU A 476 14.54 16.47 -6.47
C GLU A 476 15.83 17.29 -6.47
N LEU A 477 16.25 17.78 -7.64
CA LEU A 477 17.46 18.58 -7.77
C LEU A 477 17.23 19.99 -7.23
N PRO A 478 18.26 20.63 -6.63
CA PRO A 478 18.17 22.03 -6.27
C PRO A 478 17.82 22.86 -7.51
N SER A 479 16.90 23.81 -7.34
CA SER A 479 16.62 24.79 -8.39
C SER A 479 17.91 25.53 -8.74
N ALA A 480 18.31 25.49 -10.01
CA ALA A 480 19.51 26.17 -10.48
C ALA A 480 19.38 27.70 -10.31
#